data_06e742b1e74ad3f6a768a168f40a4bbf
#
_entry.id   06e742b1e74ad3f6a768a168f40a4bbf
#
_cell.length_a   1.000
_cell.length_b   1.000
_cell.length_c   1.000
_cell.angle_alpha   90.00
_cell.angle_beta   90.00
_cell.angle_gamma   90.00
#
_symmetry.space_group_name_H-M   'P 1'
#
loop_
_entity.id
_entity.type
_entity.pdbx_description
1 polymer ?
#
loop_
_entity_poly.entity_id
_entity_poly.type
_entity_poly.pdbx_seq_one_letter_code
_entity_poly.pdbx_strand_id
1 'polypeptide(L)'
;MTAGAFGLTHAPVMLNNVMSALSLVPGERMVDGTFGGGGYARAGLNAGAEVDGFDRDPRAVSRAALMVAEYAPRLRLYTRTFAHMAEELGDASVDAVALDLGYSSIQMDDPAYGLSFQSDGPLDMRLSGSGESAADFLNTASEGEIADVLFHYGEEPAARRIARAIVADRPFETTGQLAAMIRRVVKAPRDTKRDPATRSFQAIRIRVNDELGELERGLDAAEAVLKPGGRLAVVSFHSLEDRIVKHFLAERSGSLPAGSRHLPASAPERAPSFERPAKAERPSDAEVSANPRARSATLRWARRTAAPGWGQQKKGS
;
A
#
# COMPACT_ATOMS: atom_id res chain seq x y z
N MET A 1 5.12 -22.09 28.32
CA MET A 1 6.40 -21.38 28.44
C MET A 1 7.31 -21.86 27.33
N THR A 2 7.51 -21.08 26.32
CA THR A 2 8.71 -20.93 25.49
C THR A 2 8.34 -19.92 24.40
N ALA A 3 8.74 -18.66 24.59
CA ALA A 3 8.73 -17.65 23.56
C ALA A 3 9.71 -18.12 22.47
N GLY A 4 9.17 -18.68 21.38
CA GLY A 4 9.93 -19.12 20.22
C GLY A 4 10.55 -17.89 19.53
N ALA A 5 11.85 -17.93 19.42
CA ALA A 5 12.73 -16.92 18.87
C ALA A 5 12.51 -16.77 17.34
N PHE A 6 11.52 -16.00 16.97
CA PHE A 6 11.50 -15.32 15.68
C PHE A 6 11.44 -13.83 15.98
N GLY A 7 12.61 -13.18 15.90
CA GLY A 7 12.75 -11.76 16.12
C GLY A 7 11.95 -10.95 15.08
N LEU A 8 10.66 -10.74 15.37
CA LEU A 8 9.89 -9.68 14.75
C LEU A 8 10.36 -8.37 15.40
N THR A 9 11.36 -7.75 14.80
CA THR A 9 11.88 -6.46 15.25
C THR A 9 10.91 -5.30 14.99
N HIS A 10 9.78 -5.53 14.30
CA HIS A 10 8.78 -4.50 14.04
C HIS A 10 7.35 -5.05 14.20
N ALA A 11 6.59 -4.44 15.12
CA ALA A 11 5.16 -4.62 15.16
C ALA A 11 4.53 -3.96 13.90
N PRO A 12 3.52 -4.60 13.25
CA PRO A 12 2.79 -3.98 12.15
C PRO A 12 2.17 -2.65 12.58
N VAL A 13 2.14 -1.68 11.66
CA VAL A 13 1.58 -0.36 11.96
C VAL A 13 0.08 -0.47 12.23
N MET A 14 -0.38 0.19 13.29
CA MET A 14 -1.80 0.22 13.71
C MET A 14 -2.44 -1.17 13.86
N LEU A 15 -1.66 -2.19 14.25
CA LEU A 15 -2.14 -3.58 14.33
C LEU A 15 -3.43 -3.69 15.14
N ASN A 16 -3.48 -3.12 16.33
CA ASN A 16 -4.65 -3.20 17.20
C ASN A 16 -5.88 -2.52 16.59
N ASN A 17 -5.69 -1.37 15.93
CA ASN A 17 -6.77 -0.64 15.26
C ASN A 17 -7.31 -1.46 14.08
N VAL A 18 -6.43 -2.04 13.25
CA VAL A 18 -6.82 -2.88 12.11
C VAL A 18 -7.57 -4.12 12.61
N MET A 19 -7.04 -4.85 13.59
CA MET A 19 -7.70 -6.04 14.13
C MET A 19 -9.05 -5.70 14.79
N SER A 20 -9.16 -4.56 15.45
CA SER A 20 -10.42 -4.06 15.99
C SER A 20 -11.44 -3.74 14.89
N ALA A 21 -11.01 -3.08 13.81
CA ALA A 21 -11.88 -2.77 12.66
C ALA A 21 -12.36 -4.04 11.94
N LEU A 22 -11.49 -5.05 11.80
CA LEU A 22 -11.84 -6.32 11.21
C LEU A 22 -12.70 -7.20 12.12
N SER A 23 -12.57 -7.10 13.44
CA SER A 23 -13.37 -7.85 14.45
C SER A 23 -13.54 -9.32 14.08
N LEU A 24 -12.43 -9.99 13.78
CA LEU A 24 -12.42 -11.39 13.34
C LEU A 24 -12.96 -12.32 14.40
N VAL A 25 -13.71 -13.32 13.97
CA VAL A 25 -14.14 -14.45 14.82
C VAL A 25 -13.54 -15.77 14.30
N PRO A 26 -13.37 -16.79 15.17
CA PRO A 26 -12.84 -18.08 14.75
C PRO A 26 -13.62 -18.68 13.57
N GLY A 27 -12.89 -19.21 12.59
CA GLY A 27 -13.44 -19.81 11.38
C GLY A 27 -13.72 -18.82 10.25
N GLU A 28 -13.58 -17.52 10.45
CA GLU A 28 -13.62 -16.54 9.34
C GLU A 28 -12.38 -16.64 8.46
N ARG A 29 -12.50 -16.16 7.22
CA ARG A 29 -11.42 -16.12 6.23
C ARG A 29 -11.00 -14.68 5.99
N MET A 30 -9.70 -14.40 6.20
CA MET A 30 -9.10 -13.07 6.04
C MET A 30 -8.11 -13.06 4.88
N VAL A 31 -8.06 -11.97 4.13
CA VAL A 31 -6.95 -11.64 3.23
C VAL A 31 -6.02 -10.65 3.92
N ASP A 32 -4.72 -10.98 3.97
CA ASP A 32 -3.63 -10.03 4.18
C ASP A 32 -3.02 -9.70 2.81
N GLY A 33 -3.45 -8.59 2.19
CA GLY A 33 -3.07 -8.25 0.82
C GLY A 33 -1.63 -7.72 0.69
N THR A 34 -0.97 -7.46 1.81
CA THR A 34 0.37 -6.88 1.91
C THR A 34 1.19 -7.63 2.95
N PHE A 35 1.38 -8.93 2.72
CA PHE A 35 1.85 -9.88 3.72
C PHE A 35 3.17 -9.44 4.40
N GLY A 36 4.20 -9.02 3.63
CA GLY A 36 5.47 -8.52 4.15
C GLY A 36 6.14 -9.47 5.13
N GLY A 37 6.12 -9.11 6.43
CA GLY A 37 6.59 -9.94 7.54
C GLY A 37 5.52 -10.82 8.19
N GLY A 38 4.29 -10.81 7.68
CA GLY A 38 3.18 -11.64 8.16
C GLY A 38 2.57 -11.17 9.48
N GLY A 39 2.69 -9.89 9.81
CA GLY A 39 2.21 -9.38 11.09
C GLY A 39 0.69 -9.39 11.23
N TYR A 40 -0.05 -8.90 10.25
CA TYR A 40 -1.52 -8.99 10.23
C TYR A 40 -1.99 -10.43 10.06
N ALA A 41 -1.34 -11.19 9.16
CA ALA A 41 -1.63 -12.60 8.98
C ALA A 41 -1.52 -13.39 10.30
N ARG A 42 -0.44 -13.20 11.06
CA ARG A 42 -0.26 -13.85 12.37
C ARG A 42 -1.36 -13.46 13.37
N ALA A 43 -1.73 -12.18 13.40
CA ALA A 43 -2.80 -11.72 14.28
C ALA A 43 -4.16 -12.34 13.90
N GLY A 44 -4.47 -12.45 12.61
CA GLY A 44 -5.68 -13.13 12.12
C GLY A 44 -5.69 -14.63 12.47
N LEU A 45 -4.57 -15.33 12.26
CA LEU A 45 -4.40 -16.73 12.62
C LEU A 45 -4.58 -16.98 14.13
N ASN A 46 -4.04 -16.08 14.96
CA ASN A 46 -4.19 -16.14 16.43
C ASN A 46 -5.63 -15.85 16.86
N ALA A 47 -6.39 -15.06 16.10
CA ALA A 47 -7.84 -14.87 16.32
C ALA A 47 -8.68 -16.07 15.85
N GLY A 48 -8.05 -17.11 15.28
CA GLY A 48 -8.72 -18.32 14.82
C GLY A 48 -9.18 -18.28 13.35
N ALA A 49 -8.79 -17.26 12.59
CA ALA A 49 -9.14 -17.15 11.18
C ALA A 49 -8.27 -18.05 10.29
N GLU A 50 -8.77 -18.33 9.07
CA GLU A 50 -7.93 -18.74 7.94
C GLU A 50 -7.39 -17.48 7.26
N VAL A 51 -6.15 -17.52 6.74
CA VAL A 51 -5.52 -16.35 6.12
C VAL A 51 -4.97 -16.69 4.74
N ASP A 52 -5.32 -15.87 3.76
CA ASP A 52 -4.72 -15.83 2.44
C ASP A 52 -3.81 -14.59 2.37
N GLY A 53 -2.51 -14.79 2.30
CA GLY A 53 -1.52 -13.72 2.22
C GLY A 53 -1.07 -13.47 0.78
N PHE A 54 -1.01 -12.20 0.38
CA PHE A 54 -0.49 -11.78 -0.91
C PHE A 54 0.76 -10.94 -0.72
N ASP A 55 1.80 -11.23 -1.48
CA ASP A 55 2.97 -10.37 -1.60
C ASP A 55 3.58 -10.49 -2.99
N ARG A 56 3.92 -9.36 -3.61
CA ARG A 56 4.61 -9.34 -4.90
C ARG A 56 6.09 -9.72 -4.80
N ASP A 57 6.67 -9.60 -3.60
CA ASP A 57 8.06 -9.90 -3.32
C ASP A 57 8.26 -11.40 -3.07
N PRO A 58 8.89 -12.15 -4.00
CA PRO A 58 9.13 -13.58 -3.79
C PRO A 58 10.03 -13.86 -2.58
N ARG A 59 10.85 -12.88 -2.15
CA ARG A 59 11.68 -13.03 -0.94
C ARG A 59 10.82 -12.99 0.32
N ALA A 60 9.72 -12.22 0.35
CA ALA A 60 8.78 -12.21 1.47
C ALA A 60 8.12 -13.59 1.63
N VAL A 61 7.64 -14.18 0.55
CA VAL A 61 7.04 -15.53 0.55
C VAL A 61 8.05 -16.60 0.98
N SER A 62 9.28 -16.53 0.48
CA SER A 62 10.34 -17.45 0.88
C SER A 62 10.67 -17.37 2.37
N ARG A 63 10.75 -16.16 2.93
CA ARG A 63 10.97 -15.95 4.39
C ARG A 63 9.84 -16.52 5.24
N ALA A 64 8.62 -16.57 4.72
CA ALA A 64 7.44 -17.03 5.43
C ALA A 64 7.28 -18.57 5.49
N ALA A 65 8.15 -19.34 4.85
CA ALA A 65 8.02 -20.80 4.73
C ALA A 65 7.78 -21.52 6.08
N LEU A 66 8.47 -21.11 7.14
CA LEU A 66 8.27 -21.67 8.49
C LEU A 66 6.91 -21.31 9.07
N MET A 67 6.44 -20.07 8.85
CA MET A 67 5.12 -19.65 9.29
C MET A 67 4.02 -20.40 8.54
N VAL A 68 4.18 -20.63 7.25
CA VAL A 68 3.24 -21.45 6.47
C VAL A 68 3.16 -22.87 7.01
N ALA A 69 4.30 -23.48 7.32
CA ALA A 69 4.34 -24.83 7.91
C ALA A 69 3.69 -24.87 9.30
N GLU A 70 3.94 -23.87 10.14
CA GLU A 70 3.39 -23.74 11.51
C GLU A 70 1.85 -23.65 11.50
N TYR A 71 1.29 -22.89 10.56
CA TYR A 71 -0.15 -22.61 10.52
C TYR A 71 -0.92 -23.39 9.45
N ALA A 72 -0.28 -24.36 8.77
CA ALA A 72 -0.97 -25.20 7.80
C ALA A 72 -2.17 -25.94 8.41
N PRO A 73 -3.31 -26.09 7.72
CA PRO A 73 -3.62 -25.55 6.38
C PRO A 73 -4.22 -24.13 6.40
N ARG A 74 -4.23 -23.43 7.54
CA ARG A 74 -4.93 -22.14 7.74
C ARG A 74 -4.21 -20.93 7.12
N LEU A 75 -2.93 -21.07 6.71
CA LEU A 75 -2.19 -20.01 6.02
C LEU A 75 -1.84 -20.47 4.60
N ARG A 76 -2.27 -19.69 3.61
CA ARG A 76 -1.91 -19.83 2.20
C ARG A 76 -1.24 -18.54 1.73
N LEU A 77 -0.16 -18.64 0.93
CA LEU A 77 0.56 -17.48 0.40
C LEU A 77 0.59 -17.51 -1.12
N TYR A 78 0.38 -16.34 -1.71
CA TYR A 78 0.40 -16.11 -3.15
C TYR A 78 1.51 -15.10 -3.47
N THR A 79 2.46 -15.50 -4.35
CA THR A 79 3.49 -14.57 -4.88
C THR A 79 2.88 -13.74 -6.00
N ARG A 80 1.90 -12.92 -5.66
CA ARG A 80 1.15 -12.04 -6.56
C ARG A 80 0.80 -10.75 -5.82
N THR A 81 0.46 -9.73 -6.60
CA THR A 81 -0.06 -8.49 -6.02
C THR A 81 -1.49 -8.70 -5.53
N PHE A 82 -1.91 -7.91 -4.54
CA PHE A 82 -3.26 -7.98 -3.98
C PHE A 82 -4.38 -7.61 -5.00
N ALA A 83 -4.05 -6.95 -6.11
CA ALA A 83 -5.02 -6.72 -7.20
C ALA A 83 -5.56 -8.03 -7.81
N HIS A 84 -4.83 -9.13 -7.66
CA HIS A 84 -5.22 -10.44 -8.19
C HIS A 84 -6.04 -11.28 -7.22
N MET A 85 -6.40 -10.75 -6.02
CA MET A 85 -7.11 -11.56 -5.02
C MET A 85 -8.46 -12.09 -5.51
N ALA A 86 -9.15 -11.36 -6.39
CA ALA A 86 -10.42 -11.83 -6.95
C ALA A 86 -10.25 -12.99 -7.95
N GLU A 87 -9.14 -13.03 -8.68
CA GLU A 87 -8.80 -14.13 -9.58
C GLU A 87 -8.47 -15.41 -8.82
N GLU A 88 -7.75 -15.29 -7.70
CA GLU A 88 -7.29 -16.42 -6.90
C GLU A 88 -8.39 -16.99 -5.97
N LEU A 89 -9.22 -16.13 -5.41
CA LEU A 89 -10.14 -16.50 -4.34
C LEU A 89 -11.60 -16.59 -4.78
N GLY A 90 -11.96 -15.94 -5.88
CA GLY A 90 -13.34 -15.81 -6.33
C GLY A 90 -14.14 -14.75 -5.56
N ASP A 91 -15.30 -14.40 -6.12
CA ASP A 91 -16.19 -13.39 -5.56
C ASP A 91 -16.85 -13.85 -4.25
N ALA A 92 -17.10 -12.92 -3.33
CA ALA A 92 -17.78 -13.13 -2.05
C ALA A 92 -17.25 -14.35 -1.27
N SER A 93 -15.94 -14.52 -1.20
CA SER A 93 -15.25 -15.69 -0.65
C SER A 93 -14.63 -15.47 0.73
N VAL A 94 -14.43 -14.19 1.14
CA VAL A 94 -13.73 -13.84 2.37
C VAL A 94 -14.54 -12.92 3.27
N ASP A 95 -14.23 -12.93 4.56
CA ASP A 95 -14.93 -12.16 5.59
C ASP A 95 -14.22 -10.85 5.91
N ALA A 96 -12.92 -10.77 5.66
CA ALA A 96 -12.12 -9.58 5.94
C ALA A 96 -10.95 -9.41 4.95
N VAL A 97 -10.60 -8.15 4.66
CA VAL A 97 -9.40 -7.77 3.88
C VAL A 97 -8.65 -6.69 4.63
N ALA A 98 -7.35 -6.90 4.84
CA ALA A 98 -6.41 -5.90 5.34
C ALA A 98 -5.40 -5.55 4.26
N LEU A 99 -5.14 -4.25 4.08
CA LEU A 99 -4.09 -3.72 3.23
C LEU A 99 -3.22 -2.75 4.05
N ASP A 100 -1.92 -3.02 4.15
CA ASP A 100 -0.90 -2.14 4.74
C ASP A 100 -0.03 -1.61 3.61
N LEU A 101 -0.39 -0.44 3.08
CA LEU A 101 0.19 0.05 1.84
C LEU A 101 1.66 0.46 2.00
N GLY A 102 2.38 0.45 0.89
CA GLY A 102 3.78 0.83 0.86
C GLY A 102 4.72 -0.38 0.83
N TYR A 103 5.76 -0.34 1.65
CA TYR A 103 6.82 -1.35 1.71
C TYR A 103 7.17 -1.71 3.15
N SER A 104 7.63 -2.93 3.35
CA SER A 104 8.00 -3.42 4.69
C SER A 104 9.32 -2.80 5.18
N SER A 105 9.50 -2.81 6.51
CA SER A 105 10.77 -2.40 7.11
C SER A 105 11.94 -3.23 6.60
N ILE A 106 11.72 -4.53 6.35
CA ILE A 106 12.75 -5.45 5.82
C ILE A 106 13.22 -4.98 4.44
N GLN A 107 12.30 -4.55 3.57
CA GLN A 107 12.63 -4.04 2.25
C GLN A 107 13.35 -2.69 2.31
N MET A 108 12.96 -1.80 3.24
CA MET A 108 13.61 -0.51 3.41
C MET A 108 15.03 -0.62 3.95
N ASP A 109 15.26 -1.57 4.85
CA ASP A 109 16.54 -1.72 5.55
C ASP A 109 17.55 -2.57 4.74
N ASP A 110 17.10 -3.26 3.68
CA ASP A 110 17.97 -4.00 2.76
C ASP A 110 18.38 -3.12 1.57
N PRO A 111 19.66 -2.70 1.49
CA PRO A 111 20.15 -1.84 0.40
C PRO A 111 19.97 -2.45 -1.00
N ALA A 112 19.87 -3.79 -1.10
CA ALA A 112 19.70 -4.48 -2.37
C ALA A 112 18.38 -4.16 -3.11
N TYR A 113 17.37 -3.61 -2.42
CA TYR A 113 16.15 -3.13 -3.06
C TYR A 113 16.30 -1.72 -3.65
N GLY A 114 17.28 -0.93 -3.21
CA GLY A 114 17.44 0.45 -3.67
C GLY A 114 16.31 1.41 -3.27
N LEU A 115 15.54 1.11 -2.23
CA LEU A 115 14.41 1.93 -1.78
C LEU A 115 14.82 3.10 -0.91
N SER A 116 16.02 3.02 -0.30
CA SER A 116 16.53 4.00 0.64
C SER A 116 17.80 4.69 0.09
N PHE A 117 17.97 5.94 0.47
CA PHE A 117 19.21 6.71 0.26
C PHE A 117 20.01 6.88 1.55
N GLN A 118 19.61 6.21 2.63
CA GLN A 118 20.38 6.21 3.89
C GLN A 118 21.58 5.26 3.82
N SER A 119 21.41 4.15 3.09
CA SER A 119 22.49 3.24 2.72
C SER A 119 22.57 3.21 1.20
N ASP A 120 23.78 3.33 0.65
CA ASP A 120 23.96 3.26 -0.80
C ASP A 120 23.73 1.84 -1.29
N GLY A 121 23.05 1.72 -2.42
CA GLY A 121 22.71 0.45 -3.06
C GLY A 121 22.37 0.65 -4.53
N PRO A 122 22.09 -0.43 -5.28
CA PRO A 122 21.67 -0.31 -6.67
C PRO A 122 20.42 0.53 -6.79
N LEU A 123 20.31 1.36 -7.82
CA LEU A 123 19.11 2.17 -8.09
C LEU A 123 18.03 1.31 -8.77
N ASP A 124 17.53 0.31 -8.04
CA ASP A 124 16.58 -0.68 -8.54
C ASP A 124 15.11 -0.30 -8.27
N MET A 125 14.72 -0.21 -7.00
CA MET A 125 13.38 0.09 -6.46
C MET A 125 12.27 -0.92 -6.79
N ARG A 126 12.53 -2.00 -7.54
CA ARG A 126 11.51 -3.01 -7.87
C ARG A 126 11.25 -3.92 -6.68
N LEU A 127 10.01 -4.00 -6.22
CA LEU A 127 9.59 -4.92 -5.16
C LEU A 127 9.43 -6.36 -5.68
N SER A 128 8.99 -6.53 -6.92
CA SER A 128 8.84 -7.85 -7.57
C SER A 128 10.14 -8.39 -8.15
N GLY A 129 11.18 -7.56 -8.27
CA GLY A 129 12.43 -7.90 -8.97
C GLY A 129 12.31 -8.03 -10.49
N SER A 130 11.16 -7.70 -11.09
CA SER A 130 10.90 -7.77 -12.52
C SER A 130 10.42 -6.43 -13.10
N GLY A 131 10.55 -6.26 -14.41
CA GLY A 131 10.16 -5.02 -15.10
C GLY A 131 11.26 -3.96 -15.11
N GLU A 132 10.90 -2.71 -15.42
CA GLU A 132 11.77 -1.54 -15.49
C GLU A 132 12.24 -1.12 -14.09
N SER A 133 13.55 -1.00 -13.89
CA SER A 133 14.13 -0.49 -12.65
C SER A 133 14.09 1.05 -12.58
N ALA A 134 14.37 1.61 -11.40
CA ALA A 134 14.53 3.06 -11.25
C ALA A 134 15.70 3.60 -12.09
N ALA A 135 16.81 2.85 -12.20
CA ALA A 135 17.92 3.20 -13.05
C ALA A 135 17.53 3.19 -14.53
N ASP A 136 16.81 2.16 -15.01
CA ASP A 136 16.35 2.09 -16.38
C ASP A 136 15.47 3.31 -16.72
N PHE A 137 14.45 3.56 -15.88
CA PHE A 137 13.55 4.70 -16.05
C PHE A 137 14.31 6.03 -16.10
N LEU A 138 15.13 6.33 -15.10
CA LEU A 138 15.82 7.63 -15.02
C LEU A 138 16.86 7.82 -16.11
N ASN A 139 17.50 6.76 -16.58
CA ASN A 139 18.53 6.83 -17.61
C ASN A 139 17.96 6.90 -19.04
N THR A 140 16.69 6.55 -19.28
CA THR A 140 16.09 6.49 -20.62
C THR A 140 14.93 7.46 -20.83
N ALA A 141 14.11 7.73 -19.79
CA ALA A 141 12.93 8.57 -19.92
C ALA A 141 13.27 10.02 -20.30
N SER A 142 12.34 10.71 -20.94
CA SER A 142 12.47 12.13 -21.28
C SER A 142 12.44 13.04 -20.04
N GLU A 143 12.97 14.26 -20.14
CA GLU A 143 12.90 15.29 -19.08
C GLU A 143 11.44 15.51 -18.64
N GLY A 144 10.50 15.54 -19.61
CA GLY A 144 9.08 15.74 -19.35
C GLY A 144 8.47 14.62 -18.51
N GLU A 145 8.70 13.34 -18.89
CA GLU A 145 8.20 12.18 -18.16
C GLU A 145 8.73 12.12 -16.72
N ILE A 146 10.02 12.39 -16.53
CA ILE A 146 10.63 12.45 -15.20
C ILE A 146 10.00 13.57 -14.38
N ALA A 147 9.82 14.76 -14.97
CA ALA A 147 9.22 15.91 -14.29
C ALA A 147 7.78 15.62 -13.87
N ASP A 148 6.99 14.97 -14.73
CA ASP A 148 5.61 14.60 -14.45
C ASP A 148 5.51 13.58 -13.31
N VAL A 149 6.37 12.56 -13.31
CA VAL A 149 6.46 11.58 -12.21
C VAL A 149 6.79 12.27 -10.89
N LEU A 150 7.83 13.11 -10.87
CA LEU A 150 8.24 13.83 -9.66
C LEU A 150 7.16 14.77 -9.14
N PHE A 151 6.42 15.43 -10.04
CA PHE A 151 5.35 16.35 -9.68
C PHE A 151 4.10 15.62 -9.17
N HIS A 152 3.60 14.64 -9.92
CA HIS A 152 2.32 13.98 -9.60
C HIS A 152 2.44 12.97 -8.47
N TYR A 153 3.55 12.23 -8.39
CA TYR A 153 3.73 11.17 -7.38
C TYR A 153 4.56 11.61 -6.17
N GLY A 154 5.39 12.64 -6.33
CA GLY A 154 6.20 13.21 -5.24
C GLY A 154 5.63 14.48 -4.63
N GLU A 155 4.66 15.10 -5.31
CA GLU A 155 4.24 16.48 -4.99
C GLU A 155 5.48 17.40 -4.84
N GLU A 156 6.48 17.23 -5.73
CA GLU A 156 7.79 17.89 -5.66
C GLU A 156 7.77 19.24 -6.41
N PRO A 157 7.85 20.37 -5.71
CA PRO A 157 7.79 21.69 -6.35
C PRO A 157 8.96 21.95 -7.31
N ALA A 158 10.11 21.30 -7.08
CA ALA A 158 11.31 21.45 -7.90
C ALA A 158 11.39 20.43 -9.06
N ALA A 159 10.30 19.69 -9.35
CA ALA A 159 10.26 18.55 -10.28
C ALA A 159 10.98 18.82 -11.62
N ARG A 160 10.66 19.91 -12.31
CA ARG A 160 11.31 20.27 -13.60
C ARG A 160 12.81 20.50 -13.45
N ARG A 161 13.24 21.13 -12.36
CA ARG A 161 14.66 21.43 -12.12
C ARG A 161 15.44 20.15 -11.81
N ILE A 162 14.84 19.23 -11.04
CA ILE A 162 15.43 17.92 -10.75
C ILE A 162 15.48 17.07 -12.02
N ALA A 163 14.40 17.01 -12.80
CA ALA A 163 14.36 16.26 -14.05
C ALA A 163 15.43 16.69 -15.05
N ARG A 164 15.61 18.02 -15.24
CA ARG A 164 16.69 18.57 -16.06
C ARG A 164 18.07 18.15 -15.58
N ALA A 165 18.33 18.18 -14.25
CA ALA A 165 19.58 17.76 -13.68
C ALA A 165 19.81 16.25 -13.86
N ILE A 166 18.77 15.43 -13.71
CA ILE A 166 18.85 13.99 -13.98
C ILE A 166 19.30 13.75 -15.42
N VAL A 167 18.64 14.38 -16.41
CA VAL A 167 18.99 14.21 -17.83
C VAL A 167 20.43 14.67 -18.13
N ALA A 168 20.89 15.74 -17.48
CA ALA A 168 22.24 16.28 -17.68
C ALA A 168 23.36 15.41 -17.06
N ASP A 169 23.06 14.72 -15.95
CA ASP A 169 24.07 14.02 -15.15
C ASP A 169 24.06 12.48 -15.34
N ARG A 170 23.22 11.96 -16.25
CA ARG A 170 23.16 10.51 -16.55
C ARG A 170 24.54 9.94 -16.93
N PRO A 171 24.82 8.64 -16.66
CA PRO A 171 23.91 7.66 -16.04
C PRO A 171 23.93 7.64 -14.50
N PHE A 172 22.82 7.19 -13.89
CA PHE A 172 22.73 6.88 -12.46
C PHE A 172 22.65 5.37 -12.26
N GLU A 173 23.47 4.85 -11.35
CA GLU A 173 23.55 3.42 -11.00
C GLU A 173 23.19 3.16 -9.54
N THR A 174 23.41 4.13 -8.65
CA THR A 174 23.19 3.94 -7.21
C THR A 174 22.26 4.98 -6.60
N THR A 175 21.64 4.62 -5.49
CA THR A 175 20.77 5.51 -4.71
C THR A 175 21.53 6.73 -4.17
N GLY A 176 22.79 6.53 -3.78
CA GLY A 176 23.67 7.60 -3.29
C GLY A 176 23.96 8.66 -4.35
N GLN A 177 24.25 8.25 -5.60
CA GLN A 177 24.46 9.17 -6.72
C GLN A 177 23.23 10.06 -6.95
N LEU A 178 22.03 9.45 -7.05
CA LEU A 178 20.78 10.17 -7.24
C LEU A 178 20.50 11.13 -6.07
N ALA A 179 20.63 10.68 -4.83
CA ALA A 179 20.37 11.50 -3.66
C ALA A 179 21.34 12.69 -3.56
N ALA A 180 22.62 12.47 -3.85
CA ALA A 180 23.63 13.53 -3.87
C ALA A 180 23.31 14.60 -4.91
N MET A 181 22.90 14.19 -6.12
CA MET A 181 22.48 15.11 -7.17
C MET A 181 21.26 15.92 -6.74
N ILE A 182 20.20 15.28 -6.19
CA ILE A 182 18.98 15.97 -5.74
C ILE A 182 19.33 17.01 -4.65
N ARG A 183 20.15 16.65 -3.65
CA ARG A 183 20.59 17.59 -2.58
C ARG A 183 21.38 18.77 -3.11
N ARG A 184 22.12 18.60 -4.22
CA ARG A 184 22.80 19.70 -4.91
C ARG A 184 21.81 20.67 -5.58
N VAL A 185 20.74 20.14 -6.17
CA VAL A 185 19.72 20.90 -6.90
C VAL A 185 18.71 21.55 -5.96
N VAL A 186 18.27 20.83 -4.92
CA VAL A 186 17.24 21.27 -3.98
C VAL A 186 17.86 21.51 -2.62
N LYS A 187 17.90 22.79 -2.21
CA LYS A 187 18.32 23.13 -0.85
C LYS A 187 17.20 22.80 0.14
N ALA A 188 17.52 22.05 1.18
CA ALA A 188 16.56 21.82 2.27
C ALA A 188 16.13 23.17 2.88
N PRO A 189 14.83 23.39 3.12
CA PRO A 189 14.39 24.51 3.93
C PRO A 189 15.03 24.44 5.32
N ARG A 190 15.49 25.57 5.88
CA ARG A 190 16.28 25.63 7.12
C ARG A 190 15.63 24.97 8.32
N ASP A 191 14.27 24.86 8.31
CA ASP A 191 13.46 24.37 9.43
C ASP A 191 12.89 22.96 9.23
N THR A 192 13.26 22.24 8.15
CA THR A 192 12.71 20.89 7.90
C THR A 192 13.77 19.82 8.17
N LYS A 193 13.36 18.82 8.99
CA LYS A 193 14.14 17.58 9.20
C LYS A 193 14.05 16.60 8.02
N ARG A 194 13.28 16.93 6.96
CA ARG A 194 13.05 16.03 5.82
C ARG A 194 14.16 16.23 4.78
N ASP A 195 14.81 15.13 4.40
CA ASP A 195 15.80 15.14 3.32
C ASP A 195 15.16 15.56 1.98
N PRO A 196 15.79 16.45 1.19
CA PRO A 196 15.29 16.87 -0.12
C PRO A 196 15.01 15.73 -1.10
N ALA A 197 15.73 14.60 -0.99
CA ALA A 197 15.55 13.45 -1.85
C ALA A 197 14.26 12.65 -1.57
N THR A 198 13.65 12.81 -0.38
CA THR A 198 12.53 11.97 0.07
C THR A 198 11.37 11.94 -0.93
N ARG A 199 10.93 13.09 -1.43
CA ARG A 199 9.79 13.17 -2.37
C ARG A 199 10.11 12.54 -3.71
N SER A 200 11.33 12.78 -4.22
CA SER A 200 11.76 12.21 -5.49
C SER A 200 11.87 10.69 -5.42
N PHE A 201 12.45 10.14 -4.34
CA PHE A 201 12.51 8.69 -4.13
C PHE A 201 11.12 8.08 -4.01
N GLN A 202 10.21 8.70 -3.27
CA GLN A 202 8.80 8.26 -3.22
C GLN A 202 8.16 8.24 -4.62
N ALA A 203 8.34 9.30 -5.41
CA ALA A 203 7.75 9.41 -6.73
C ALA A 203 8.25 8.31 -7.69
N ILE A 204 9.57 8.09 -7.70
CA ILE A 204 10.19 7.08 -8.56
C ILE A 204 9.73 5.67 -8.15
N ARG A 205 9.69 5.38 -6.84
CA ARG A 205 9.21 4.10 -6.33
C ARG A 205 7.76 3.82 -6.74
N ILE A 206 6.88 4.82 -6.57
CA ILE A 206 5.46 4.72 -6.98
C ILE A 206 5.38 4.40 -8.48
N ARG A 207 6.19 5.06 -9.32
CA ARG A 207 6.21 4.84 -10.78
C ARG A 207 6.71 3.44 -11.13
N VAL A 208 7.83 3.01 -10.54
CA VAL A 208 8.47 1.72 -10.83
C VAL A 208 7.56 0.55 -10.44
N ASN A 209 6.82 0.68 -9.35
CA ASN A 209 5.97 -0.39 -8.83
C ASN A 209 4.49 -0.25 -9.20
N ASP A 210 4.09 0.77 -9.95
CA ASP A 210 2.68 1.09 -10.26
C ASP A 210 1.79 1.08 -9.00
N GLU A 211 2.30 1.67 -7.89
CA GLU A 211 1.67 1.52 -6.57
C GLU A 211 0.24 2.05 -6.52
N LEU A 212 -0.03 3.17 -7.17
CA LEU A 212 -1.37 3.78 -7.16
C LEU A 212 -2.35 3.04 -8.07
N GLY A 213 -1.91 2.60 -9.26
CA GLY A 213 -2.74 1.77 -10.13
C GLY A 213 -3.03 0.40 -9.53
N GLU A 214 -2.04 -0.19 -8.84
CA GLU A 214 -2.21 -1.41 -8.06
C GLU A 214 -3.25 -1.23 -6.94
N LEU A 215 -3.18 -0.10 -6.21
CA LEU A 215 -4.14 0.21 -5.16
C LEU A 215 -5.57 0.32 -5.70
N GLU A 216 -5.78 1.02 -6.81
CA GLU A 216 -7.10 1.15 -7.42
C GLU A 216 -7.68 -0.22 -7.81
N ARG A 217 -6.90 -1.04 -8.51
CA ARG A 217 -7.31 -2.41 -8.88
C ARG A 217 -7.52 -3.31 -7.66
N GLY A 218 -6.68 -3.15 -6.64
CA GLY A 218 -6.77 -3.91 -5.40
C GLY A 218 -8.00 -3.57 -4.56
N LEU A 219 -8.43 -2.32 -4.55
CA LEU A 219 -9.67 -1.91 -3.89
C LEU A 219 -10.90 -2.50 -4.59
N ASP A 220 -10.92 -2.51 -5.93
CA ASP A 220 -11.97 -3.16 -6.71
C ASP A 220 -11.98 -4.69 -6.47
N ALA A 221 -10.80 -5.31 -6.39
CA ALA A 221 -10.67 -6.74 -6.07
C ALA A 221 -11.13 -7.04 -4.64
N ALA A 222 -10.80 -6.18 -3.66
CA ALA A 222 -11.27 -6.31 -2.27
C ALA A 222 -12.80 -6.20 -2.18
N GLU A 223 -13.42 -5.27 -2.93
CA GLU A 223 -14.87 -5.20 -3.03
C GLU A 223 -15.47 -6.52 -3.56
N ALA A 224 -14.87 -7.13 -4.58
CA ALA A 224 -15.37 -8.34 -5.21
C ALA A 224 -15.27 -9.55 -4.28
N VAL A 225 -14.13 -9.76 -3.60
CA VAL A 225 -13.93 -10.96 -2.75
C VAL A 225 -14.67 -10.92 -1.43
N LEU A 226 -15.00 -9.72 -0.92
CA LEU A 226 -15.68 -9.57 0.36
C LEU A 226 -17.13 -10.04 0.28
N LYS A 227 -17.53 -10.93 1.20
CA LYS A 227 -18.93 -11.32 1.44
C LYS A 227 -19.77 -10.12 1.90
N PRO A 228 -21.10 -10.16 1.77
CA PRO A 228 -21.99 -9.25 2.50
C PRO A 228 -21.64 -9.23 4.01
N GLY A 229 -21.49 -8.03 4.58
CA GLY A 229 -21.06 -7.85 5.98
C GLY A 229 -19.54 -7.96 6.19
N GLY A 230 -18.78 -8.30 5.16
CA GLY A 230 -17.31 -8.35 5.21
C GLY A 230 -16.67 -6.99 5.48
N ARG A 231 -15.45 -6.97 5.94
CA ARG A 231 -14.76 -5.75 6.41
C ARG A 231 -13.49 -5.51 5.62
N LEU A 232 -13.34 -4.27 5.13
CA LEU A 232 -12.12 -3.77 4.48
C LEU A 232 -11.43 -2.79 5.41
N ALA A 233 -10.16 -3.02 5.71
CA ALA A 233 -9.29 -2.10 6.45
C ALA A 233 -8.04 -1.78 5.64
N VAL A 234 -7.75 -0.50 5.44
CA VAL A 234 -6.62 -0.03 4.64
C VAL A 234 -5.81 0.99 5.43
N VAL A 235 -4.53 0.73 5.60
CA VAL A 235 -3.55 1.67 6.18
C VAL A 235 -2.76 2.28 5.03
N SER A 236 -2.75 3.60 4.95
CA SER A 236 -2.00 4.39 3.97
C SER A 236 -0.95 5.25 4.64
N PHE A 237 0.16 5.58 3.95
CA PHE A 237 1.30 6.33 4.52
C PHE A 237 1.54 7.68 3.87
N HIS A 238 0.90 7.97 2.76
CA HIS A 238 1.00 9.28 2.11
C HIS A 238 -0.34 9.75 1.52
N SER A 239 -0.39 11.05 1.20
CA SER A 239 -1.59 11.76 0.76
C SER A 239 -2.27 11.17 -0.47
N LEU A 240 -1.50 10.64 -1.42
CA LEU A 240 -2.04 10.09 -2.67
C LEU A 240 -2.80 8.79 -2.41
N GLU A 241 -2.21 7.87 -1.63
CA GLU A 241 -2.89 6.63 -1.21
C GLU A 241 -4.17 6.95 -0.43
N ASP A 242 -4.06 7.80 0.60
CA ASP A 242 -5.20 8.16 1.44
C ASP A 242 -6.34 8.80 0.63
N ARG A 243 -6.00 9.59 -0.40
CA ARG A 243 -6.98 10.20 -1.31
C ARG A 243 -7.73 9.16 -2.13
N ILE A 244 -7.04 8.14 -2.68
CA ILE A 244 -7.63 7.05 -3.45
C ILE A 244 -8.57 6.23 -2.56
N VAL A 245 -8.11 5.78 -1.39
CA VAL A 245 -8.93 4.99 -0.46
C VAL A 245 -10.15 5.78 0.01
N LYS A 246 -9.97 7.05 0.37
CA LYS A 246 -11.07 7.95 0.77
C LYS A 246 -12.10 8.10 -0.34
N HIS A 247 -11.64 8.34 -1.57
CA HIS A 247 -12.53 8.51 -2.73
C HIS A 247 -13.30 7.22 -3.01
N PHE A 248 -12.61 6.09 -3.08
CA PHE A 248 -13.22 4.78 -3.28
C PHE A 248 -14.33 4.50 -2.26
N LEU A 249 -14.03 4.61 -0.97
CA LEU A 249 -15.03 4.35 0.07
C LEU A 249 -16.20 5.35 0.04
N ALA A 250 -15.93 6.63 -0.24
CA ALA A 250 -16.98 7.64 -0.37
C ALA A 250 -17.90 7.37 -1.57
N GLU A 251 -17.34 6.98 -2.69
CA GLU A 251 -18.07 6.62 -3.91
C GLU A 251 -18.93 5.36 -3.66
N ARG A 252 -18.33 4.30 -3.16
CA ARG A 252 -18.99 3.00 -2.92
C ARG A 252 -20.02 3.03 -1.79
N SER A 253 -19.97 4.02 -0.91
CA SER A 253 -20.98 4.25 0.15
C SER A 253 -22.05 5.28 -0.21
N GLY A 254 -22.00 5.86 -1.42
CA GLY A 254 -22.91 6.94 -1.80
C GLY A 254 -22.70 8.24 -1.02
N SER A 255 -21.52 8.41 -0.39
CA SER A 255 -21.19 9.58 0.45
C SER A 255 -20.42 10.67 -0.30
N LEU A 256 -20.23 10.53 -1.62
CA LEU A 256 -19.67 11.63 -2.42
C LEU A 256 -20.59 12.85 -2.33
N PRO A 257 -20.04 14.06 -2.20
CA PRO A 257 -20.85 15.27 -2.24
C PRO A 257 -21.67 15.27 -3.54
N ALA A 258 -22.99 15.46 -3.41
CA ALA A 258 -23.82 15.74 -4.57
C ALA A 258 -23.19 16.91 -5.32
N GLY A 259 -23.20 16.85 -6.66
CA GLY A 259 -22.77 17.96 -7.51
C GLY A 259 -23.46 19.26 -7.09
N SER A 260 -23.24 20.38 -7.79
CA SER A 260 -23.76 21.70 -7.46
C SER A 260 -25.08 21.67 -6.68
N ARG A 261 -25.19 22.43 -5.58
CA ARG A 261 -26.41 22.59 -4.75
C ARG A 261 -27.65 23.03 -5.55
N HIS A 262 -27.46 23.40 -6.82
CA HIS A 262 -28.49 23.88 -7.74
C HIS A 262 -28.99 22.80 -8.72
N LEU A 263 -28.41 21.58 -8.69
CA LEU A 263 -28.92 20.46 -9.47
C LEU A 263 -29.69 19.50 -8.54
N PRO A 264 -30.84 18.96 -8.99
CA PRO A 264 -31.52 17.90 -8.25
C PRO A 264 -30.53 16.76 -7.95
N ALA A 265 -30.53 16.26 -6.72
CA ALA A 265 -29.77 15.08 -6.38
C ALA A 265 -30.28 13.93 -7.26
N SER A 266 -29.48 13.51 -8.25
CA SER A 266 -29.77 12.25 -8.95
C SER A 266 -29.63 11.11 -7.96
N ALA A 267 -30.60 10.21 -7.92
CA ALA A 267 -30.45 8.98 -7.17
C ALA A 267 -29.16 8.29 -7.64
N PRO A 268 -28.36 7.67 -6.76
CA PRO A 268 -27.18 6.96 -7.16
C PRO A 268 -27.57 5.89 -8.20
N GLU A 269 -26.91 5.88 -9.34
CA GLU A 269 -27.17 4.90 -10.41
C GLU A 269 -26.98 3.45 -9.92
N ARG A 270 -26.28 3.27 -8.82
CA ARG A 270 -25.95 1.96 -8.21
C ARG A 270 -26.18 1.99 -6.71
N ALA A 271 -26.69 0.87 -6.17
CA ALA A 271 -26.82 0.70 -4.73
C ALA A 271 -25.42 0.76 -4.06
N PRO A 272 -25.30 1.43 -2.90
CA PRO A 272 -24.05 1.44 -2.14
C PRO A 272 -23.57 0.03 -1.80
N SER A 273 -22.35 -0.29 -2.18
CA SER A 273 -21.71 -1.58 -1.91
C SER A 273 -20.96 -1.62 -0.58
N PHE A 274 -20.68 -0.47 0.00
CA PHE A 274 -20.16 -0.33 1.36
C PHE A 274 -21.09 0.53 2.21
N GLU A 275 -21.13 0.25 3.51
CA GLU A 275 -21.70 1.15 4.50
C GLU A 275 -20.89 2.45 4.57
N ARG A 276 -21.46 3.49 5.19
CA ARG A 276 -20.73 4.74 5.41
C ARG A 276 -19.43 4.43 6.17
N PRO A 277 -18.25 4.81 5.63
CA PRO A 277 -16.98 4.51 6.26
C PRO A 277 -16.86 5.16 7.64
N ALA A 278 -16.18 4.48 8.55
CA ALA A 278 -15.82 5.05 9.83
C ALA A 278 -14.92 6.29 9.66
N LYS A 279 -14.83 7.11 10.71
CA LYS A 279 -13.86 8.20 10.73
C LYS A 279 -12.46 7.65 10.62
N ALA A 280 -11.63 8.28 9.77
CA ALA A 280 -10.22 7.89 9.65
C ALA A 280 -9.51 7.97 11.01
N GLU A 281 -8.69 6.96 11.29
CA GLU A 281 -7.92 6.86 12.52
C GLU A 281 -6.44 7.15 12.26
N ARG A 282 -5.75 7.65 13.27
CA ARG A 282 -4.30 7.89 13.28
C ARG A 282 -3.66 7.04 14.36
N PRO A 283 -2.38 6.67 14.22
CA PRO A 283 -1.66 5.97 15.27
C PRO A 283 -1.61 6.83 16.56
N SER A 284 -1.53 6.17 17.70
CA SER A 284 -1.35 6.85 18.97
C SER A 284 0.06 7.44 19.11
N ASP A 285 0.23 8.45 19.98
CA ASP A 285 1.56 9.02 20.27
C ASP A 285 2.52 7.96 20.82
N ALA A 286 2.02 6.99 21.58
CA ALA A 286 2.81 5.87 22.10
C ALA A 286 3.33 4.99 20.95
N GLU A 287 2.49 4.67 19.97
CA GLU A 287 2.88 3.93 18.78
C GLU A 287 3.90 4.69 17.93
N VAL A 288 3.67 5.99 17.69
CA VAL A 288 4.62 6.84 16.95
C VAL A 288 5.96 6.93 17.64
N SER A 289 5.98 6.97 18.98
CA SER A 289 7.22 6.98 19.77
C SER A 289 7.98 5.66 19.68
N ALA A 290 7.27 4.54 19.68
CA ALA A 290 7.86 3.20 19.52
C ALA A 290 8.25 2.90 18.06
N ASN A 291 7.46 3.38 17.08
CA ASN A 291 7.68 3.21 15.65
C ASN A 291 7.48 4.53 14.89
N PRO A 292 8.53 5.35 14.71
CA PRO A 292 8.42 6.63 14.00
C PRO A 292 7.88 6.52 12.56
N ARG A 293 7.97 5.35 11.93
CA ARG A 293 7.41 5.08 10.60
C ARG A 293 5.88 5.15 10.59
N ALA A 294 5.23 4.87 11.73
CA ALA A 294 3.78 4.96 11.88
C ALA A 294 3.24 6.40 11.80
N ARG A 295 4.07 7.43 12.00
CA ARG A 295 3.64 8.84 12.12
C ARG A 295 2.71 9.31 10.99
N SER A 296 2.93 8.85 9.77
CA SER A 296 2.14 9.25 8.60
C SER A 296 0.96 8.33 8.33
N ALA A 297 0.82 7.23 9.06
CA ALA A 297 -0.22 6.24 8.82
C ALA A 297 -1.62 6.81 9.01
N THR A 298 -2.56 6.34 8.19
CA THR A 298 -3.99 6.62 8.29
C THR A 298 -4.75 5.35 8.02
N LEU A 299 -5.52 4.88 8.99
CA LEU A 299 -6.44 3.76 8.81
C LEU A 299 -7.79 4.27 8.32
N ARG A 300 -8.31 3.66 7.24
CA ARG A 300 -9.70 3.77 6.79
C ARG A 300 -10.30 2.39 6.70
N TRP A 301 -11.54 2.25 7.15
CA TRP A 301 -12.22 0.98 7.07
C TRP A 301 -13.72 1.16 6.83
N ALA A 302 -14.34 0.13 6.23
CA ALA A 302 -15.76 0.08 6.00
C ALA A 302 -16.25 -1.37 5.91
N ARG A 303 -17.57 -1.57 6.06
CA ARG A 303 -18.24 -2.86 5.95
C ARG A 303 -18.97 -2.96 4.62
N ARG A 304 -18.91 -4.14 3.99
CA ARG A 304 -19.71 -4.45 2.79
C ARG A 304 -21.19 -4.50 3.13
N THR A 305 -22.02 -3.94 2.25
CA THR A 305 -23.48 -4.15 2.27
C THR A 305 -23.84 -5.46 1.58
N ALA A 306 -25.14 -5.76 1.51
CA ALA A 306 -25.66 -6.88 0.71
C ALA A 306 -25.74 -6.57 -0.80
N ALA A 307 -25.50 -5.30 -1.21
CA ALA A 307 -25.54 -4.93 -2.62
C ALA A 307 -24.39 -5.57 -3.40
N PRO A 308 -24.58 -5.92 -4.68
CA PRO A 308 -23.50 -6.41 -5.55
C PRO A 308 -22.33 -5.41 -5.62
N GLY A 309 -21.12 -5.92 -5.77
CA GLY A 309 -19.94 -5.09 -6.05
C GLY A 309 -20.09 -4.39 -7.40
N TRP A 310 -19.54 -3.17 -7.49
CA TRP A 310 -19.70 -2.36 -8.70
C TRP A 310 -18.92 -2.92 -9.90
N GLY A 311 -17.81 -3.64 -9.66
CA GLY A 311 -17.06 -4.35 -10.70
C GLY A 311 -17.77 -5.54 -11.30
N GLN A 312 -18.68 -6.18 -10.54
CA GLN A 312 -19.43 -7.37 -11.00
C GLN A 312 -20.52 -7.03 -12.03
N GLN A 313 -21.06 -5.82 -12.00
CA GLN A 313 -22.12 -5.38 -12.94
C GLN A 313 -21.63 -5.16 -14.37
N LYS A 314 -20.31 -5.04 -14.60
CA LYS A 314 -19.75 -4.93 -15.96
C LYS A 314 -19.63 -6.26 -16.71
N LYS A 315 -19.77 -7.40 -16.02
CA LYS A 315 -19.67 -8.76 -16.63
C LYS A 315 -21.01 -9.34 -17.10
N GLY A 316 -22.12 -8.64 -16.87
CA GLY A 316 -23.48 -9.11 -17.16
C GLY A 316 -24.29 -8.26 -18.13
N SER A 317 -23.66 -7.33 -18.88
CA SER A 317 -24.33 -6.52 -19.91
C SER A 317 -23.73 -6.75 -21.30
#